data_540882833cc56560f26cd1eae4eea9b8
#
_entry.id   540882833cc56560f26cd1eae4eea9b8
#
_cell.length_a   1.000
_cell.length_b   1.000
_cell.length_c   1.000
_cell.angle_alpha   90.00
_cell.angle_beta   90.00
_cell.angle_gamma   90.00
#
_symmetry.space_group_name_H-M   'P 1'
#
loop_
_entity.id
_entity.type
_entity.pdbx_description
1 polymer ?
#
loop_
_entity_poly.entity_id
_entity_poly.type
_entity_poly.pdbx_seq_one_letter_code
_entity_poly.pdbx_strand_id
1 'polypeptide(L)'
;MGVMNFAGTIGSGYLTDRYDPRRLLCIYYSFRGLSLFILPFVQNPTGLTIFAVLFGLDYIATVPPTTMLVANTFGRRNVGTVFGWVFCAHQIGASMAAWLGGVARDSFGSYGLAFLVAGTIAVAAGLLALRIPPTRSDRMPGALPA
;
A
#
# COMPACT_ATOMS: atom_id res chain seq x y z
N MET A 1 -7.74 0.21 -15.17
CA MET A 1 -7.06 -0.14 -13.89
C MET A 1 -6.56 -1.58 -13.83
N GLY A 2 -7.31 -2.62 -14.21
CA GLY A 2 -6.89 -4.02 -14.06
C GLY A 2 -5.55 -4.39 -14.69
N VAL A 3 -5.28 -3.98 -15.94
CA VAL A 3 -4.01 -4.28 -16.63
C VAL A 3 -2.81 -3.66 -15.91
N MET A 4 -2.95 -2.40 -15.46
CA MET A 4 -1.90 -1.70 -14.71
C MET A 4 -1.64 -2.35 -13.36
N ASN A 5 -2.68 -2.83 -12.70
CA ASN A 5 -2.59 -3.57 -11.46
C ASN A 5 -1.80 -4.89 -11.60
N PHE A 6 -2.04 -5.63 -12.68
CA PHE A 6 -1.28 -6.83 -13.00
C PHE A 6 0.21 -6.53 -13.21
N ALA A 7 0.54 -5.52 -14.02
CA ALA A 7 1.91 -5.08 -14.23
C ALA A 7 2.59 -4.61 -12.92
N GLY A 8 1.88 -3.83 -12.10
CA GLY A 8 2.36 -3.36 -10.80
C GLY A 8 2.67 -4.49 -9.83
N THR A 9 1.82 -5.52 -9.80
CA THR A 9 2.02 -6.69 -8.91
C THR A 9 3.26 -7.49 -9.30
N ILE A 10 3.45 -7.77 -10.60
CA ILE A 10 4.63 -8.49 -11.09
C ILE A 10 5.90 -7.67 -10.82
N GLY A 11 5.87 -6.38 -11.15
CA GLY A 11 7.00 -5.48 -10.88
C GLY A 11 7.35 -5.39 -9.39
N SER A 12 6.33 -5.29 -8.53
CA SER A 12 6.52 -5.28 -7.07
C SER A 12 7.08 -6.61 -6.55
N GLY A 13 6.62 -7.76 -7.07
CA GLY A 13 7.19 -9.07 -6.72
C GLY A 13 8.69 -9.11 -7.01
N TYR A 14 9.10 -8.72 -8.22
CA TYR A 14 10.51 -8.66 -8.62
C TYR A 14 11.34 -7.70 -7.75
N LEU A 15 10.78 -6.54 -7.38
CA LEU A 15 11.43 -5.59 -6.50
C LEU A 15 11.55 -6.13 -5.06
N THR A 16 10.54 -6.84 -4.58
CA THR A 16 10.52 -7.44 -3.25
C THR A 16 11.62 -8.49 -3.06
N ASP A 17 11.97 -9.23 -4.12
CA ASP A 17 13.06 -10.20 -4.08
C ASP A 17 14.46 -9.55 -4.00
N ARG A 18 14.57 -8.25 -4.32
CA ARG A 18 15.86 -7.54 -4.42
C ARG A 18 16.06 -6.46 -3.37
N TYR A 19 14.98 -5.90 -2.85
CA TYR A 19 15.01 -4.75 -1.94
C TYR A 19 14.32 -5.08 -0.62
N ASP A 20 14.67 -4.33 0.41
CA ASP A 20 14.06 -4.43 1.74
C ASP A 20 12.53 -4.17 1.66
N PRO A 21 11.69 -5.17 2.03
CA PRO A 21 10.23 -5.05 1.96
C PRO A 21 9.67 -3.83 2.70
N ARG A 22 10.31 -3.41 3.80
CA ARG A 22 9.90 -2.25 4.60
C ARG A 22 10.06 -0.94 3.83
N ARG A 23 11.18 -0.80 3.11
CA ARG A 23 11.43 0.38 2.26
C ARG A 23 10.46 0.42 1.09
N LEU A 24 10.17 -0.72 0.47
CA LEU A 24 9.19 -0.81 -0.59
C LEU A 24 7.79 -0.42 -0.10
N LEU A 25 7.37 -0.92 1.07
CA LEU A 25 6.09 -0.51 1.68
C LEU A 25 6.05 0.99 1.96
N CYS A 26 7.13 1.56 2.49
CA CYS A 26 7.21 3.00 2.73
C CYS A 26 7.04 3.79 1.42
N ILE A 27 7.73 3.39 0.35
CA ILE A 27 7.64 4.04 -0.96
C ILE A 27 6.20 3.94 -1.51
N TYR A 28 5.61 2.75 -1.53
CA TYR A 28 4.26 2.53 -2.06
C TYR A 28 3.21 3.30 -1.27
N TYR A 29 3.22 3.23 0.06
CA TYR A 29 2.25 3.98 0.88
C TYR A 29 2.45 5.50 0.78
N SER A 30 3.69 5.99 0.68
CA SER A 30 3.96 7.41 0.46
C SER A 30 3.48 7.87 -0.90
N PHE A 31 3.74 7.09 -1.94
CA PHE A 31 3.27 7.38 -3.30
C PHE A 31 1.73 7.41 -3.37
N ARG A 32 1.08 6.44 -2.73
CA ARG A 32 -0.38 6.40 -2.59
C ARG A 32 -0.93 7.62 -1.86
N GLY A 33 -0.31 7.99 -0.74
CA GLY A 33 -0.70 9.16 0.03
C GLY A 33 -0.57 10.45 -0.77
N LEU A 34 0.56 10.64 -1.46
CA LEU A 34 0.79 11.81 -2.33
C LEU A 34 -0.22 11.87 -3.48
N SER A 35 -0.54 10.73 -4.10
CA SER A 35 -1.56 10.67 -5.15
C SER A 35 -2.94 11.10 -4.64
N LEU A 36 -3.30 10.71 -3.41
CA LEU A 36 -4.55 11.11 -2.78
C LEU A 36 -4.59 12.60 -2.42
N PHE A 37 -3.46 13.21 -2.04
CA PHE A 37 -3.39 14.66 -1.79
C PHE A 37 -3.62 15.49 -3.06
N ILE A 38 -3.19 15.00 -4.21
CA ILE A 38 -3.33 15.70 -5.48
C ILE A 38 -4.74 15.56 -6.05
N LEU A 39 -5.43 14.44 -5.77
CA LEU A 39 -6.71 14.09 -6.39
C LEU A 39 -7.80 15.16 -6.25
N PRO A 40 -8.00 15.85 -5.11
CA PRO A 40 -9.04 16.89 -4.99
C PRO A 40 -8.83 18.09 -5.92
N PHE A 41 -7.60 18.31 -6.40
CA PHE A 41 -7.24 19.43 -7.28
C PHE A 41 -7.29 19.06 -8.76
N VAL A 42 -7.43 17.77 -9.08
CA VAL A 42 -7.47 17.27 -10.45
C VAL A 42 -8.90 17.26 -10.95
N GLN A 43 -9.23 18.20 -11.83
CA GLN A 43 -10.58 18.32 -12.41
C GLN A 43 -10.64 17.98 -13.91
N ASN A 44 -9.49 17.80 -14.56
CA ASN A 44 -9.42 17.49 -15.98
C ASN A 44 -9.37 15.97 -16.25
N PRO A 45 -9.95 15.49 -17.37
CA PRO A 45 -9.96 14.05 -17.70
C PRO A 45 -8.56 13.45 -17.85
N THR A 46 -7.60 14.22 -18.36
CA THR A 46 -6.20 13.77 -18.52
C THR A 46 -5.55 13.51 -17.17
N GLY A 47 -5.70 14.42 -16.21
CA GLY A 47 -5.17 14.24 -14.86
C GLY A 47 -5.80 13.05 -14.14
N LEU A 48 -7.11 12.85 -14.28
CA LEU A 48 -7.81 11.66 -13.74
C LEU A 48 -7.29 10.36 -14.37
N THR A 49 -6.98 10.38 -15.68
CA THR A 49 -6.41 9.21 -16.35
C THR A 49 -5.01 8.90 -15.82
N ILE A 50 -4.15 9.92 -15.68
CA ILE A 50 -2.82 9.77 -15.08
C ILE A 50 -2.92 9.22 -13.66
N PHE A 51 -3.78 9.81 -12.82
CA PHE A 51 -4.04 9.30 -11.48
C PHE A 51 -4.48 7.82 -11.51
N ALA A 52 -5.43 7.47 -12.38
CA ALA A 52 -5.95 6.11 -12.49
C ALA A 52 -4.88 5.08 -12.90
N VAL A 53 -3.93 5.47 -13.77
CA VAL A 53 -2.80 4.63 -14.16
C VAL A 53 -1.83 4.45 -12.99
N LEU A 54 -1.40 5.54 -12.37
CA LEU A 54 -0.44 5.52 -11.27
C LEU A 54 -1.00 4.79 -10.04
N PHE A 55 -2.23 5.09 -9.66
CA PHE A 55 -2.91 4.43 -8.56
C PHE A 55 -3.18 2.95 -8.86
N GLY A 56 -3.50 2.62 -10.12
CA GLY A 56 -3.68 1.23 -10.55
C GLY A 56 -2.39 0.41 -10.48
N LEU A 57 -1.23 0.99 -10.77
CA LEU A 57 0.08 0.32 -10.60
C LEU A 57 0.39 0.03 -9.13
N ASP A 58 0.02 0.95 -8.24
CA ASP A 58 0.32 0.85 -6.81
C ASP A 58 -0.72 0.04 -6.02
N TYR A 59 -1.93 -0.18 -6.55
CA TYR A 59 -3.08 -0.70 -5.80
C TYR A 59 -2.83 -2.03 -5.09
N ILE A 60 -2.26 -3.03 -5.78
CA ILE A 60 -1.90 -4.33 -5.19
C ILE A 60 -0.37 -4.49 -4.99
N ALA A 61 0.43 -3.51 -5.39
CA ALA A 61 1.89 -3.56 -5.28
C ALA A 61 2.39 -3.74 -3.83
N THR A 62 1.57 -3.42 -2.83
CA THR A 62 1.88 -3.62 -1.40
C THR A 62 1.76 -5.08 -0.94
N VAL A 63 1.10 -5.96 -1.68
CA VAL A 63 0.87 -7.36 -1.27
C VAL A 63 2.15 -8.19 -1.24
N PRO A 64 3.01 -8.22 -2.30
CA PRO A 64 4.25 -8.99 -2.26
C PRO A 64 5.18 -8.61 -1.10
N PRO A 65 5.53 -7.33 -0.86
CA PRO A 65 6.40 -6.96 0.25
C PRO A 65 5.77 -7.24 1.62
N THR A 66 4.44 -7.10 1.77
CA THR A 66 3.75 -7.46 3.01
C THR A 66 3.85 -8.95 3.29
N THR A 67 3.62 -9.79 2.30
CA THR A 67 3.71 -11.25 2.42
C THR A 67 5.13 -11.69 2.77
N MET A 68 6.14 -11.09 2.10
CA MET A 68 7.55 -11.35 2.39
C MET A 68 7.91 -10.93 3.82
N LEU A 69 7.45 -9.76 4.26
CA LEU A 69 7.71 -9.26 5.62
C LEU A 69 7.10 -10.19 6.67
N VAL A 70 5.87 -10.68 6.45
CA VAL A 70 5.22 -11.68 7.31
C VAL A 70 6.02 -12.97 7.33
N ALA A 71 6.47 -13.48 6.17
CA ALA A 71 7.28 -14.68 6.07
C ALA A 71 8.60 -14.56 6.85
N ASN A 72 9.26 -13.41 6.70
CA ASN A 72 10.54 -13.14 7.35
C ASN A 72 10.43 -12.97 8.87
N THR A 73 9.29 -12.46 9.35
CA THR A 73 9.07 -12.17 10.79
C THR A 73 8.50 -13.36 11.54
N PHE A 74 7.51 -14.06 10.97
CA PHE A 74 6.74 -15.10 11.64
C PHE A 74 7.03 -16.51 11.10
N GLY A 75 7.91 -16.62 10.10
CA GLY A 75 8.27 -17.88 9.44
C GLY A 75 7.25 -18.31 8.38
N ARG A 76 7.74 -19.04 7.38
CA ARG A 76 6.95 -19.48 6.20
C ARG A 76 5.72 -20.32 6.58
N ARG A 77 5.78 -21.09 7.67
CA ARG A 77 4.68 -21.94 8.12
C ARG A 77 3.44 -21.15 8.55
N ASN A 78 3.62 -19.94 9.05
CA ASN A 78 2.55 -19.12 9.63
C ASN A 78 2.06 -18.01 8.67
N VAL A 79 2.61 -17.91 7.46
CA VAL A 79 2.31 -16.82 6.51
C VAL A 79 0.82 -16.71 6.23
N GLY A 80 0.14 -17.82 5.95
CA GLY A 80 -1.29 -17.83 5.64
C GLY A 80 -2.14 -17.24 6.77
N THR A 81 -1.91 -17.69 8.00
CA THR A 81 -2.67 -17.23 9.16
C THR A 81 -2.40 -15.76 9.46
N VAL A 82 -1.11 -15.36 9.53
CA VAL A 82 -0.75 -13.99 9.89
C VAL A 82 -1.17 -13.01 8.80
N PHE A 83 -0.94 -13.36 7.52
CA PHE A 83 -1.40 -12.53 6.40
C PHE A 83 -2.93 -12.42 6.37
N GLY A 84 -3.65 -13.50 6.71
CA GLY A 84 -5.11 -13.47 6.85
C GLY A 84 -5.58 -12.43 7.88
N TRP A 85 -4.93 -12.34 9.04
CA TRP A 85 -5.22 -11.31 10.05
C TRP A 85 -4.89 -9.90 9.55
N VAL A 86 -3.75 -9.71 8.89
CA VAL A 86 -3.39 -8.42 8.27
C VAL A 86 -4.43 -8.01 7.24
N PHE A 87 -4.87 -8.95 6.40
CA PHE A 87 -5.89 -8.69 5.39
C PHE A 87 -7.26 -8.39 6.00
N CYS A 88 -7.65 -9.09 7.06
CA CYS A 88 -8.88 -8.81 7.81
C CYS A 88 -8.87 -7.37 8.38
N ALA A 89 -7.78 -6.99 9.03
CA ALA A 89 -7.63 -5.62 9.54
C ALA A 89 -7.69 -4.57 8.42
N HIS A 90 -7.08 -4.86 7.26
CA HIS A 90 -7.17 -4.02 6.07
C HIS A 90 -8.63 -3.86 5.60
N GLN A 91 -9.41 -4.94 5.54
CA GLN A 91 -10.82 -4.89 5.11
C GLN A 91 -11.69 -4.09 6.08
N ILE A 92 -11.47 -4.23 7.38
CA ILE A 92 -12.15 -3.40 8.38
C ILE A 92 -11.83 -1.92 8.17
N GLY A 93 -10.54 -1.59 8.00
CA GLY A 93 -10.11 -0.22 7.72
C GLY A 93 -10.69 0.34 6.42
N ALA A 94 -10.75 -0.47 5.36
CA ALA A 94 -11.34 -0.08 4.08
C ALA A 94 -12.85 0.20 4.21
N SER A 95 -13.58 -0.62 4.96
CA SER A 95 -15.01 -0.43 5.21
C SER A 95 -15.27 0.86 5.99
N MET A 96 -14.47 1.12 7.03
CA MET A 96 -14.55 2.36 7.81
C MET A 96 -14.23 3.58 6.95
N ALA A 97 -13.18 3.51 6.12
CA ALA A 97 -12.81 4.60 5.22
C ALA A 97 -13.90 4.90 4.18
N ALA A 98 -14.54 3.87 3.63
CA ALA A 98 -15.65 4.04 2.69
C ALA A 98 -16.86 4.70 3.36
N TRP A 99 -17.23 4.26 4.56
CA TRP A 99 -18.31 4.85 5.34
C TRP A 99 -18.03 6.30 5.73
N LEU A 100 -16.86 6.59 6.29
CA LEU A 100 -16.45 7.94 6.65
C LEU A 100 -16.35 8.86 5.43
N GLY A 101 -15.92 8.33 4.28
CA GLY A 101 -15.91 9.05 3.00
C GLY A 101 -17.33 9.47 2.58
N GLY A 102 -18.32 8.59 2.73
CA GLY A 102 -19.73 8.90 2.49
C GLY A 102 -20.23 10.00 3.42
N VAL A 103 -20.00 9.86 4.73
CA VAL A 103 -20.38 10.88 5.74
C VAL A 103 -19.73 12.24 5.45
N ALA A 104 -18.42 12.24 5.08
CA ALA A 104 -17.73 13.48 4.71
C ALA A 104 -18.37 14.14 3.47
N ARG A 105 -18.74 13.35 2.48
CA ARG A 105 -19.45 13.85 1.28
C ARG A 105 -20.79 14.47 1.62
N ASP A 106 -21.59 13.82 2.46
CA ASP A 106 -22.92 14.29 2.85
C ASP A 106 -22.83 15.56 3.71
N SER A 107 -21.82 15.65 4.59
CA SER A 107 -21.66 16.78 5.51
C SER A 107 -20.97 17.99 4.88
N PHE A 108 -19.97 17.79 4.02
CA PHE A 108 -19.15 18.87 3.46
C PHE A 108 -19.36 19.07 1.94
N GLY A 109 -20.21 18.31 1.31
CA GLY A 109 -20.50 18.41 -0.12
C GLY A 109 -19.37 17.94 -1.04
N SER A 110 -18.23 17.46 -0.50
CA SER A 110 -17.07 17.01 -1.28
C SER A 110 -16.30 15.89 -0.60
N TYR A 111 -15.54 15.11 -1.40
CA TYR A 111 -14.63 14.08 -0.89
C TYR A 111 -13.25 14.61 -0.52
N GLY A 112 -12.99 15.92 -0.66
CA GLY A 112 -11.65 16.51 -0.48
C GLY A 112 -11.04 16.19 0.88
N LEU A 113 -11.82 16.38 1.96
CA LEU A 113 -11.38 16.06 3.32
C LEU A 113 -11.07 14.57 3.48
N ALA A 114 -11.89 13.68 2.93
CA ALA A 114 -11.67 12.24 3.01
C ALA A 114 -10.37 11.83 2.33
N PHE A 115 -10.04 12.41 1.16
CA PHE A 115 -8.79 12.14 0.46
C PHE A 115 -7.57 12.68 1.21
N LEU A 116 -7.66 13.86 1.82
CA LEU A 116 -6.58 14.43 2.63
C LEU A 116 -6.30 13.57 3.87
N VAL A 117 -7.33 13.14 4.58
CA VAL A 117 -7.19 12.26 5.75
C VAL A 117 -6.62 10.90 5.33
N ALA A 118 -7.15 10.29 4.28
CA ALA A 118 -6.66 9.01 3.77
C ALA A 118 -5.20 9.09 3.30
N GLY A 119 -4.82 10.18 2.63
CA GLY A 119 -3.44 10.44 2.21
C GLY A 119 -2.49 10.56 3.40
N THR A 120 -2.88 11.28 4.45
CA THR A 120 -2.10 11.43 5.68
C THR A 120 -1.90 10.08 6.38
N ILE A 121 -2.96 9.28 6.51
CA ILE A 121 -2.90 7.95 7.10
C ILE A 121 -2.00 7.03 6.27
N ALA A 122 -2.07 7.08 4.94
CA ALA A 122 -1.23 6.29 4.07
C ALA A 122 0.26 6.62 4.25
N VAL A 123 0.64 7.90 4.24
CA VAL A 123 2.03 8.32 4.50
C VAL A 123 2.49 7.88 5.89
N ALA A 124 1.67 8.08 6.91
CA ALA A 124 1.99 7.64 8.27
C ALA A 124 2.21 6.13 8.36
N ALA A 125 1.36 5.33 7.69
CA ALA A 125 1.52 3.88 7.61
C ALA A 125 2.84 3.48 6.91
N GLY A 126 3.22 4.17 5.84
CA GLY A 126 4.50 3.97 5.16
C GLY A 126 5.70 4.23 6.09
N LEU A 127 5.67 5.30 6.85
CA LEU A 127 6.71 5.61 7.83
C LEU A 127 6.76 4.60 8.98
N LEU A 128 5.60 4.14 9.44
CA LEU A 128 5.51 3.10 10.47
C LEU A 128 6.08 1.76 9.99
N ALA A 129 5.96 1.42 8.71
CA ALA A 129 6.56 0.21 8.14
C ALA A 129 8.09 0.17 8.32
N LEU A 130 8.77 1.32 8.32
CA LEU A 130 10.22 1.41 8.57
C LEU A 130 10.62 1.09 10.02
N ARG A 131 9.67 1.17 10.97
CA ARG A 131 9.93 0.85 12.39
C ARG A 131 9.91 -0.66 12.68
N ILE A 132 9.44 -1.46 11.72
CA ILE A 132 9.48 -2.93 11.86
C ILE A 132 10.96 -3.36 11.90
N PRO A 133 11.39 -4.18 12.89
CA PRO A 133 12.79 -4.59 13.00
C PRO A 133 13.27 -5.30 11.74
N PRO A 134 14.53 -5.07 11.31
CA PRO A 134 15.12 -5.80 10.18
C PRO A 134 15.26 -7.27 10.53
N THR A 135 14.80 -8.14 9.65
CA THR A 135 14.95 -9.58 9.82
C THR A 135 16.35 -10.03 9.40
N ARG A 136 16.72 -11.26 9.77
CA ARG A 136 18.05 -11.82 9.47
C ARG A 136 18.30 -11.91 7.96
N SER A 137 17.26 -12.13 7.16
CA SER A 137 17.30 -12.16 5.70
C SER A 137 17.66 -10.79 5.09
N ASP A 138 17.22 -9.70 5.71
CA ASP A 138 17.46 -8.34 5.21
C ASP A 138 18.93 -7.89 5.41
N ARG A 139 19.70 -8.63 6.23
CA ARG A 139 21.09 -8.31 6.57
C ARG A 139 22.13 -8.98 5.66
N MET A 140 21.72 -9.91 4.81
CA MET A 140 22.61 -10.62 3.88
C MET A 140 22.17 -10.39 2.43
N PRO A 141 22.68 -9.36 1.73
CA PRO A 141 22.52 -9.25 0.29
C PRO A 141 23.21 -10.45 -0.36
N GLY A 142 22.45 -11.37 -0.94
CA GLY A 142 22.97 -12.52 -1.69
C GLY A 142 22.91 -13.89 -1.01
N ALA A 143 22.34 -14.02 0.17
CA ALA A 143 22.05 -15.35 0.74
C ALA A 143 20.81 -15.94 0.05
N LEU A 144 21.02 -16.93 -0.81
CA LEU A 144 19.94 -17.77 -1.33
C LEU A 144 19.23 -18.43 -0.14
N PRO A 145 17.88 -18.44 -0.11
CA PRO A 145 17.13 -19.15 0.91
C PRO A 145 17.39 -20.65 0.78
N ALA A 146 17.80 -21.27 1.86
CA ALA A 146 17.89 -22.73 1.98
C ALA A 146 16.49 -23.34 2.08
#